data_f49fba63807bbc083cdcae456e4a2ea0
#
_entry.id   f49fba63807bbc083cdcae456e4a2ea0
#
_cell.length_a   1.000
_cell.length_b   1.000
_cell.length_c   1.000
_cell.angle_alpha   90.00
_cell.angle_beta   90.00
_cell.angle_gamma   90.00
#
_symmetry.space_group_name_H-M   'P 1'
#
loop_
_entity.id
_entity.type
_entity.pdbx_description
1 polymer ?
#
loop_
_entity_poly.entity_id
_entity_poly.type
_entity_poly.pdbx_seq_one_letter_code
_entity_poly.pdbx_strand_id
1 'polypeptide(L)'
;MVFPFIMPYEALAINILIFGLFAMGFNLLFGYMGLLSFGHAAFLGIGSYLTGIGIVHYSLPWGTAILVGVIGAAIGGLIMGFLAIRTRGIYFSMVTLALGQIVFYGFYKAESLTGGENGLRGVRVDSFNILGIPVDFLNPLVKYYIILFFVVIAIWLISRILNSPLGAVMEAIRENEKRAAACGFDVTRTKLLVFVLSAAICGLAGSLRALHLSIVPIDSLHYLQSGQAVMMSILGGMGTFFGPFVGAAVMLYLEDVVTTFTRHWMAVIGLVFMFFVLFFPKGIWGTILSKLNMNQDTK
;
A
#
# COMPACT_ATOMS: atom_id res chain seq x y z
N MET A 1 -2.31 -12.04 17.57
CA MET A 1 -3.14 -11.48 18.66
C MET A 1 -2.35 -10.78 19.76
N VAL A 2 -1.05 -10.99 19.87
CA VAL A 2 -0.18 -10.45 20.96
C VAL A 2 0.56 -9.16 20.55
N PHE A 3 0.51 -8.78 19.27
CA PHE A 3 1.28 -7.68 18.68
C PHE A 3 1.13 -6.30 19.38
N PRO A 4 -0.08 -5.83 19.76
CA PRO A 4 -0.23 -4.53 20.42
C PRO A 4 0.35 -4.49 21.85
N PHE A 5 0.62 -5.65 22.46
CA PHE A 5 1.24 -5.74 23.78
C PHE A 5 2.78 -5.83 23.76
N ILE A 6 3.36 -6.08 22.57
CA ILE A 6 4.82 -6.19 22.37
C ILE A 6 5.40 -4.86 21.87
N MET A 7 4.63 -4.06 21.15
CA MET A 7 5.07 -2.76 20.64
C MET A 7 4.82 -1.65 21.67
N PRO A 8 5.76 -0.69 21.84
CA PRO A 8 5.66 0.37 22.85
C PRO A 8 4.50 1.34 22.61
N TYR A 9 3.94 1.35 21.38
CA TYR A 9 2.83 2.24 20.99
C TYR A 9 1.85 1.52 20.07
N GLU A 10 0.58 1.49 20.42
CA GLU A 10 -0.51 0.93 19.61
C GLU A 10 -0.59 1.59 18.21
N ALA A 11 -0.29 2.88 18.12
CA ALA A 11 -0.27 3.62 16.86
C ALA A 11 0.77 3.09 15.86
N LEU A 12 1.95 2.66 16.32
CA LEU A 12 2.98 2.08 15.47
C LEU A 12 2.50 0.74 14.87
N ALA A 13 1.85 -0.10 15.70
CA ALA A 13 1.32 -1.38 15.23
C ALA A 13 0.27 -1.18 14.13
N ILE A 14 -0.64 -0.19 14.29
CA ILE A 14 -1.64 0.15 13.29
C ILE A 14 -0.98 0.67 12.00
N ASN A 15 0.01 1.54 12.12
CA ASN A 15 0.75 2.05 10.96
C ASN A 15 1.46 0.92 10.20
N ILE A 16 2.05 -0.05 10.89
CA ILE A 16 2.68 -1.23 10.27
C ILE A 16 1.64 -2.05 9.47
N LEU A 17 0.43 -2.22 10.00
CA LEU A 17 -0.64 -2.92 9.29
C LEU A 17 -1.04 -2.18 8.01
N ILE A 18 -1.23 -0.87 8.08
CA ILE A 18 -1.66 -0.03 6.95
C ILE A 18 -0.58 0.05 5.88
N PHE A 19 0.65 0.40 6.26
CA PHE A 19 1.75 0.52 5.30
C PHE A 19 2.24 -0.84 4.79
N GLY A 20 2.13 -1.89 5.61
CA GLY A 20 2.35 -3.26 5.18
C GLY A 20 1.37 -3.67 4.08
N LEU A 21 0.08 -3.34 4.24
CA LEU A 21 -0.93 -3.56 3.21
C LEU A 21 -0.65 -2.73 1.95
N PHE A 22 -0.27 -1.46 2.10
CA PHE A 22 0.12 -0.58 1.01
C PHE A 22 1.30 -1.14 0.22
N ALA A 23 2.35 -1.58 0.92
CA ALA A 23 3.53 -2.19 0.31
C ALA A 23 3.19 -3.53 -0.38
N MET A 24 2.30 -4.36 0.18
CA MET A 24 1.83 -5.59 -0.46
C MET A 24 1.03 -5.30 -1.73
N GLY A 25 0.14 -4.30 -1.70
CA GLY A 25 -0.59 -3.84 -2.88
C GLY A 25 0.35 -3.36 -3.99
N PHE A 26 1.36 -2.56 -3.63
CA PHE A 26 2.41 -2.12 -4.53
C PHE A 26 3.22 -3.29 -5.11
N ASN A 27 3.56 -4.27 -4.28
CA ASN A 27 4.35 -5.45 -4.65
C ASN A 27 3.65 -6.35 -5.68
N LEU A 28 2.31 -6.34 -5.76
CA LEU A 28 1.59 -7.03 -6.84
C LEU A 28 2.04 -6.56 -8.22
N LEU A 29 2.24 -5.27 -8.39
CA LEU A 29 2.69 -4.71 -9.66
C LEU A 29 4.21 -4.75 -9.79
N PHE A 30 4.94 -4.33 -8.77
CA PHE A 30 6.39 -4.21 -8.80
C PHE A 30 7.08 -5.56 -8.65
N GLY A 31 6.71 -6.32 -7.62
CA GLY A 31 7.37 -7.58 -7.29
C GLY A 31 7.01 -8.74 -8.21
N TYR A 32 5.72 -8.91 -8.51
CA TYR A 32 5.24 -10.05 -9.31
C TYR A 32 5.16 -9.77 -10.81
N MET A 33 5.06 -8.51 -11.22
CA MET A 33 4.95 -8.16 -12.63
C MET A 33 6.17 -7.37 -13.17
N GLY A 34 7.04 -6.91 -12.30
CA GLY A 34 8.25 -6.16 -12.66
C GLY A 34 8.00 -4.72 -13.12
N LEU A 35 6.82 -4.15 -12.84
CA LEU A 35 6.45 -2.81 -13.25
C LEU A 35 6.61 -1.82 -12.09
N LEU A 36 7.67 -1.00 -12.13
CA LEU A 36 7.92 0.04 -11.12
C LEU A 36 7.04 1.26 -11.38
N SER A 37 6.13 1.57 -10.46
CA SER A 37 5.22 2.71 -10.53
C SER A 37 5.42 3.68 -9.38
N PHE A 38 5.66 4.96 -9.67
CA PHE A 38 5.70 6.03 -8.68
C PHE A 38 4.36 6.75 -8.49
N GLY A 39 3.28 6.21 -9.08
CA GLY A 39 1.92 6.76 -8.95
C GLY A 39 1.08 6.14 -7.83
N HIS A 40 1.59 5.15 -7.08
CA HIS A 40 0.78 4.42 -6.09
C HIS A 40 0.34 5.26 -4.89
N ALA A 41 1.07 6.34 -4.56
CA ALA A 41 0.64 7.33 -3.59
C ALA A 41 -0.71 7.97 -3.96
N ALA A 42 -0.99 8.15 -5.26
CA ALA A 42 -2.28 8.66 -5.70
C ALA A 42 -3.44 7.72 -5.27
N PHE A 43 -3.26 6.40 -5.33
CA PHE A 43 -4.30 5.45 -4.93
C PHE A 43 -4.49 5.42 -3.42
N LEU A 44 -3.40 5.48 -2.65
CA LEU A 44 -3.45 5.65 -1.20
C LEU A 44 -4.24 6.92 -0.84
N GLY A 45 -3.91 8.03 -1.49
CA GLY A 45 -4.57 9.32 -1.25
C GLY A 45 -6.02 9.34 -1.72
N ILE A 46 -6.34 8.85 -2.93
CA ILE A 46 -7.73 8.75 -3.42
C ILE A 46 -8.58 7.95 -2.43
N GLY A 47 -8.10 6.79 -1.98
CA GLY A 47 -8.78 5.98 -0.98
C GLY A 47 -9.02 6.75 0.31
N SER A 48 -7.98 7.44 0.83
CA SER A 48 -8.08 8.25 2.04
C SER A 48 -9.08 9.39 1.91
N TYR A 49 -8.98 10.17 0.83
CA TYR A 49 -9.83 11.34 0.62
C TYR A 49 -11.28 10.98 0.34
N LEU A 50 -11.55 10.00 -0.51
CA LEU A 50 -12.93 9.60 -0.80
C LEU A 50 -13.61 9.01 0.43
N THR A 51 -12.88 8.25 1.25
CA THR A 51 -13.39 7.79 2.55
C THR A 51 -13.66 8.96 3.49
N GLY A 52 -12.71 9.89 3.62
CA GLY A 52 -12.87 11.09 4.45
C GLY A 52 -14.02 11.98 4.01
N ILE A 53 -14.13 12.29 2.70
CA ILE A 53 -15.22 13.07 2.11
C ILE A 53 -16.56 12.38 2.34
N GLY A 54 -16.62 11.06 2.14
CA GLY A 54 -17.82 10.26 2.40
C GLY A 54 -18.33 10.42 3.84
N ILE A 55 -17.43 10.42 4.82
CA ILE A 55 -17.79 10.55 6.23
C ILE A 55 -18.15 12.02 6.55
N VAL A 56 -17.31 12.99 6.17
CA VAL A 56 -17.43 14.39 6.61
C VAL A 56 -18.55 15.13 5.88
N HIS A 57 -18.65 15.00 4.54
CA HIS A 57 -19.62 15.76 3.74
C HIS A 57 -20.93 15.01 3.50
N TYR A 58 -20.89 13.69 3.43
CA TYR A 58 -22.08 12.88 3.12
C TYR A 58 -22.56 12.05 4.30
N SER A 59 -21.92 12.13 5.47
CA SER A 59 -22.28 11.39 6.69
C SER A 59 -22.49 9.89 6.44
N LEU A 60 -21.69 9.32 5.51
CA LEU A 60 -21.77 7.90 5.19
C LEU A 60 -21.27 7.06 6.36
N PRO A 61 -21.89 5.89 6.61
CA PRO A 61 -21.33 4.91 7.53
C PRO A 61 -19.89 4.53 7.13
N TRP A 62 -19.03 4.36 8.09
CA TRP A 62 -17.59 4.09 7.87
C TRP A 62 -17.32 2.92 6.91
N GLY A 63 -18.13 1.85 6.97
CA GLY A 63 -17.99 0.69 6.08
C GLY A 63 -18.28 1.02 4.61
N THR A 64 -19.36 1.78 4.34
CA THR A 64 -19.67 2.26 2.98
C THR A 64 -18.67 3.28 2.49
N ALA A 65 -18.16 4.14 3.38
CA ALA A 65 -17.12 5.09 3.04
C ALA A 65 -15.81 4.40 2.60
N ILE A 66 -15.39 3.30 3.27
CA ILE A 66 -14.26 2.48 2.83
C ILE A 66 -14.50 1.93 1.42
N LEU A 67 -15.70 1.38 1.15
CA LEU A 67 -16.03 0.83 -0.18
C LEU A 67 -15.94 1.91 -1.26
N VAL A 68 -16.45 3.12 -1.00
CA VAL A 68 -16.33 4.26 -1.91
C VAL A 68 -14.86 4.61 -2.16
N GLY A 69 -14.03 4.62 -1.12
CA GLY A 69 -12.59 4.85 -1.22
C GLY A 69 -11.89 3.80 -2.08
N VAL A 70 -12.17 2.52 -1.86
CA VAL A 70 -11.60 1.40 -2.62
C VAL A 70 -12.02 1.43 -4.09
N ILE A 71 -13.32 1.64 -4.36
CA ILE A 71 -13.87 1.73 -5.72
C ILE A 71 -13.27 2.93 -6.45
N GLY A 72 -13.18 4.08 -5.78
CA GLY A 72 -12.58 5.27 -6.36
C GLY A 72 -11.10 5.10 -6.69
N ALA A 73 -10.33 4.43 -5.82
CA ALA A 73 -8.94 4.07 -6.10
C ALA A 73 -8.83 3.08 -7.26
N ALA A 74 -9.73 2.10 -7.36
CA ALA A 74 -9.79 1.16 -8.49
C ALA A 74 -10.09 1.88 -9.82
N ILE A 75 -11.03 2.81 -9.83
CA ILE A 75 -11.35 3.66 -11.00
C ILE A 75 -10.15 4.53 -11.36
N GLY A 76 -9.51 5.18 -10.39
CA GLY A 76 -8.26 5.92 -10.59
C GLY A 76 -7.16 5.03 -11.18
N GLY A 77 -7.04 3.80 -10.67
CA GLY A 77 -6.16 2.77 -11.21
C GLY A 77 -6.47 2.37 -12.64
N LEU A 78 -7.75 2.27 -12.98
CA LEU A 78 -8.18 1.97 -14.36
C LEU A 78 -7.77 3.10 -15.33
N ILE A 79 -8.04 4.35 -14.95
CA ILE A 79 -7.73 5.52 -15.77
C ILE A 79 -6.21 5.68 -15.94
N MET A 80 -5.47 5.69 -14.82
CA MET A 80 -4.01 5.82 -14.84
C MET A 80 -3.34 4.62 -15.51
N GLY A 81 -3.82 3.41 -15.25
CA GLY A 81 -3.32 2.18 -15.85
C GLY A 81 -3.50 2.15 -17.35
N PHE A 82 -4.67 2.54 -17.84
CA PHE A 82 -4.95 2.61 -19.29
C PHE A 82 -3.98 3.52 -20.04
N LEU A 83 -3.57 4.63 -19.41
CA LEU A 83 -2.60 5.55 -19.99
C LEU A 83 -1.16 5.04 -19.84
N ALA A 84 -0.79 4.54 -18.65
CA ALA A 84 0.58 4.18 -18.32
C ALA A 84 1.05 2.89 -19.00
N ILE A 85 0.19 1.87 -19.15
CA ILE A 85 0.55 0.55 -19.69
C ILE A 85 1.02 0.60 -21.15
N ARG A 86 0.70 1.67 -21.86
CA ARG A 86 1.19 1.90 -23.24
C ARG A 86 2.71 2.17 -23.28
N THR A 87 3.30 2.49 -22.15
CA THR A 87 4.75 2.77 -22.00
C THR A 87 5.46 1.58 -21.34
N ARG A 88 6.79 1.51 -21.48
CA ARG A 88 7.61 0.39 -20.99
C ARG A 88 8.83 0.89 -20.20
N GLY A 89 9.30 0.06 -19.28
CA GLY A 89 10.53 0.32 -18.53
C GLY A 89 10.45 1.65 -17.75
N ILE A 90 11.49 2.49 -17.88
CA ILE A 90 11.61 3.77 -17.16
C ILE A 90 10.49 4.74 -17.55
N TYR A 91 10.04 4.73 -18.81
CA TYR A 91 8.94 5.60 -19.25
C TYR A 91 7.62 5.30 -18.53
N PHE A 92 7.36 4.03 -18.19
CA PHE A 92 6.21 3.67 -17.36
C PHE A 92 6.27 4.32 -15.97
N SER A 93 7.43 4.29 -15.34
CA SER A 93 7.63 4.92 -14.02
C SER A 93 7.45 6.44 -14.08
N MET A 94 7.97 7.09 -15.12
CA MET A 94 7.83 8.54 -15.32
C MET A 94 6.38 8.95 -15.57
N VAL A 95 5.65 8.21 -16.42
CA VAL A 95 4.24 8.48 -16.71
C VAL A 95 3.38 8.30 -15.46
N THR A 96 3.60 7.22 -14.69
CA THR A 96 2.84 7.01 -13.45
C THR A 96 3.13 8.08 -12.41
N LEU A 97 4.37 8.59 -12.32
CA LEU A 97 4.72 9.70 -11.46
C LEU A 97 4.00 10.98 -11.90
N ALA A 98 4.02 11.31 -13.20
CA ALA A 98 3.34 12.49 -13.72
C ALA A 98 1.82 12.44 -13.48
N LEU A 99 1.19 11.28 -13.73
CA LEU A 99 -0.23 11.07 -13.46
C LEU A 99 -0.53 11.19 -11.95
N GLY A 100 0.34 10.67 -11.08
CA GLY A 100 0.23 10.84 -9.64
C GLY A 100 0.29 12.31 -9.22
N GLN A 101 1.16 13.13 -9.84
CA GLN A 101 1.23 14.56 -9.59
C GLN A 101 -0.04 15.31 -10.07
N ILE A 102 -0.64 14.91 -11.18
CA ILE A 102 -1.91 15.46 -11.63
C ILE A 102 -3.01 15.24 -10.59
N VAL A 103 -3.08 14.01 -10.04
CA VAL A 103 -4.02 13.70 -8.96
C VAL A 103 -3.72 14.54 -7.71
N PHE A 104 -2.45 14.63 -7.28
CA PHE A 104 -2.05 15.45 -6.15
C PHE A 104 -2.50 16.89 -6.30
N TYR A 105 -2.17 17.55 -7.41
CA TYR A 105 -2.56 18.94 -7.66
C TYR A 105 -4.07 19.12 -7.83
N GLY A 106 -4.77 18.12 -8.37
CA GLY A 106 -6.23 18.11 -8.44
C GLY A 106 -6.89 18.20 -7.06
N PHE A 107 -6.44 17.33 -6.13
CA PHE A 107 -6.92 17.35 -4.74
C PHE A 107 -6.44 18.59 -3.97
N TYR A 108 -5.22 19.05 -4.21
CA TYR A 108 -4.67 20.25 -3.59
C TYR A 108 -5.49 21.50 -3.92
N LYS A 109 -5.92 21.65 -5.19
CA LYS A 109 -6.72 22.80 -5.63
C LYS A 109 -8.20 22.72 -5.27
N ALA A 110 -8.72 21.53 -4.97
CA ALA A 110 -10.12 21.33 -4.60
C ALA A 110 -10.37 21.69 -3.11
N GLU A 111 -9.90 22.84 -2.63
CA GLU A 111 -9.89 23.24 -1.21
C GLU A 111 -11.24 23.09 -0.52
N SER A 112 -12.34 23.39 -1.21
CA SER A 112 -13.70 23.31 -0.66
C SER A 112 -14.12 21.89 -0.25
N LEU A 113 -13.54 20.86 -0.88
CA LEU A 113 -13.87 19.45 -0.63
C LEU A 113 -12.78 18.73 0.17
N THR A 114 -11.53 19.11 -0.04
CA THR A 114 -10.36 18.37 0.49
C THR A 114 -9.68 19.06 1.65
N GLY A 115 -10.00 20.35 1.89
CA GLY A 115 -9.28 21.18 2.85
C GLY A 115 -7.93 21.70 2.35
N GLY A 116 -7.57 21.42 1.08
CA GLY A 116 -6.33 21.90 0.44
C GLY A 116 -5.07 21.49 1.19
N GLU A 117 -4.19 22.44 1.47
CA GLU A 117 -2.92 22.24 2.19
C GLU A 117 -3.12 21.71 3.62
N ASN A 118 -4.20 22.15 4.29
CA ASN A 118 -4.50 21.73 5.66
C ASN A 118 -5.02 20.29 5.77
N GLY A 119 -5.37 19.67 4.65
CA GLY A 119 -6.00 18.36 4.60
C GLY A 119 -7.43 18.34 5.13
N LEU A 120 -8.13 17.23 4.92
CA LEU A 120 -9.51 17.05 5.35
C LEU A 120 -9.54 16.65 6.83
N ARG A 121 -10.10 17.51 7.68
CA ARG A 121 -10.24 17.28 9.12
C ARG A 121 -11.66 16.80 9.46
N GLY A 122 -11.80 16.19 10.64
CA GLY A 122 -13.11 15.80 11.15
C GLY A 122 -13.58 14.42 10.69
N VAL A 123 -12.69 13.58 10.21
CA VAL A 123 -12.99 12.18 9.88
C VAL A 123 -13.19 11.42 11.20
N ARG A 124 -14.37 11.59 11.81
CA ARG A 124 -14.75 10.89 13.05
C ARG A 124 -15.76 9.82 12.73
N VAL A 125 -15.53 8.66 13.29
CA VAL A 125 -16.50 7.58 13.27
C VAL A 125 -17.16 7.56 14.63
N ASP A 126 -18.48 7.80 14.65
CA ASP A 126 -19.26 7.71 15.87
C ASP A 126 -19.31 6.25 16.35
N SER A 127 -19.57 6.08 17.65
CA SER A 127 -19.80 4.76 18.22
C SER A 127 -20.97 4.07 17.51
N PHE A 128 -20.78 2.84 17.09
CA PHE A 128 -21.81 2.05 16.41
C PHE A 128 -22.06 0.74 17.17
N ASN A 129 -23.29 0.22 17.06
CA ASN A 129 -23.67 -1.02 17.71
C ASN A 129 -23.48 -2.19 16.72
N ILE A 130 -22.62 -3.15 17.07
CA ILE A 130 -22.56 -4.46 16.40
C ILE A 130 -23.23 -5.47 17.30
N LEU A 131 -24.34 -6.07 16.85
CA LEU A 131 -25.07 -7.12 17.59
C LEU A 131 -25.42 -6.74 19.05
N GLY A 132 -25.71 -5.44 19.31
CA GLY A 132 -26.05 -4.97 20.65
C GLY A 132 -24.85 -4.60 21.54
N ILE A 133 -23.64 -4.74 21.07
CA ILE A 133 -22.41 -4.31 21.77
C ILE A 133 -22.03 -2.92 21.24
N PRO A 134 -21.98 -1.88 22.10
CA PRO A 134 -21.49 -0.56 21.70
C PRO A 134 -20.00 -0.66 21.41
N VAL A 135 -19.62 -0.43 20.15
CA VAL A 135 -18.24 -0.42 19.69
C VAL A 135 -17.80 1.03 19.60
N ASP A 136 -16.94 1.44 20.51
CA ASP A 136 -16.36 2.78 20.49
C ASP A 136 -15.09 2.82 19.63
N PHE A 137 -15.18 3.51 18.49
CA PHE A 137 -14.08 3.65 17.56
C PHE A 137 -12.95 4.56 18.10
N LEU A 138 -13.19 5.29 19.20
CA LEU A 138 -12.15 6.08 19.88
C LEU A 138 -11.16 5.20 20.63
N ASN A 139 -11.56 3.98 21.01
CA ASN A 139 -10.67 3.04 21.69
C ASN A 139 -9.60 2.52 20.70
N PRO A 140 -8.30 2.72 20.99
CA PRO A 140 -7.21 2.30 20.11
C PRO A 140 -7.20 0.79 19.83
N LEU A 141 -7.54 -0.04 20.80
CA LEU A 141 -7.63 -1.49 20.62
C LEU A 141 -8.72 -1.88 19.62
N VAL A 142 -9.88 -1.22 19.67
CA VAL A 142 -10.97 -1.46 18.73
C VAL A 142 -10.53 -1.09 17.31
N LYS A 143 -9.91 0.07 17.12
CA LYS A 143 -9.33 0.47 15.84
C LYS A 143 -8.36 -0.58 15.32
N TYR A 144 -7.45 -1.06 16.17
CA TYR A 144 -6.47 -2.06 15.79
C TYR A 144 -7.14 -3.34 15.25
N TYR A 145 -8.14 -3.89 15.94
CA TYR A 145 -8.79 -5.13 15.50
C TYR A 145 -9.62 -4.95 14.24
N ILE A 146 -10.28 -3.80 14.06
CA ILE A 146 -11.01 -3.49 12.83
C ILE A 146 -10.05 -3.39 11.65
N ILE A 147 -8.95 -2.66 11.80
CA ILE A 147 -7.93 -2.53 10.75
C ILE A 147 -7.30 -3.90 10.45
N LEU A 148 -6.97 -4.68 11.48
CA LEU A 148 -6.44 -6.04 11.33
C LEU A 148 -7.39 -6.92 10.54
N PHE A 149 -8.70 -6.86 10.79
CA PHE A 149 -9.72 -7.61 10.06
C PHE A 149 -9.67 -7.31 8.54
N PHE A 150 -9.63 -6.03 8.16
CA PHE A 150 -9.54 -5.65 6.75
C PHE A 150 -8.20 -6.06 6.12
N VAL A 151 -7.09 -5.93 6.86
CA VAL A 151 -5.77 -6.34 6.41
C VAL A 151 -5.71 -7.85 6.18
N VAL A 152 -6.28 -8.67 7.07
CA VAL A 152 -6.34 -10.13 6.93
C VAL A 152 -7.16 -10.53 5.70
N ILE A 153 -8.32 -9.88 5.48
CA ILE A 153 -9.12 -10.11 4.27
C ILE A 153 -8.32 -9.75 3.02
N ALA A 154 -7.63 -8.61 3.01
CA ALA A 154 -6.83 -8.18 1.87
C ALA A 154 -5.65 -9.14 1.60
N ILE A 155 -4.96 -9.61 2.64
CA ILE A 155 -3.90 -10.63 2.53
C ILE A 155 -4.47 -11.93 1.94
N TRP A 156 -5.64 -12.35 2.39
CA TRP A 156 -6.31 -13.53 1.85
C TRP A 156 -6.67 -13.35 0.36
N LEU A 157 -7.19 -12.18 -0.02
CA LEU A 157 -7.47 -11.85 -1.43
C LEU A 157 -6.20 -11.85 -2.28
N ILE A 158 -5.11 -11.23 -1.82
CA ILE A 158 -3.81 -11.24 -2.51
C ILE A 158 -3.32 -12.68 -2.68
N SER A 159 -3.39 -13.52 -1.64
CA SER A 159 -3.03 -14.94 -1.73
C SER A 159 -3.86 -15.67 -2.78
N ARG A 160 -5.17 -15.40 -2.86
CA ARG A 160 -6.05 -16.00 -3.88
C ARG A 160 -5.68 -15.55 -5.30
N ILE A 161 -5.33 -14.26 -5.48
CA ILE A 161 -4.89 -13.73 -6.77
C ILE A 161 -3.59 -14.41 -7.21
N LEU A 162 -2.60 -14.50 -6.32
CA LEU A 162 -1.29 -15.09 -6.64
C LEU A 162 -1.35 -16.59 -6.91
N ASN A 163 -2.21 -17.33 -6.21
CA ASN A 163 -2.41 -18.77 -6.43
C ASN A 163 -3.41 -19.08 -7.56
N SER A 164 -3.91 -18.08 -8.26
CA SER A 164 -4.78 -18.23 -9.42
C SER A 164 -3.95 -18.32 -10.71
N PRO A 165 -4.55 -18.71 -11.87
CA PRO A 165 -3.89 -18.65 -13.17
C PRO A 165 -3.33 -17.27 -13.49
N LEU A 166 -3.95 -16.20 -12.95
CA LEU A 166 -3.46 -14.83 -13.11
C LEU A 166 -2.04 -14.64 -12.52
N GLY A 167 -1.75 -15.25 -11.36
CA GLY A 167 -0.43 -15.19 -10.75
C GLY A 167 0.67 -15.80 -11.64
N ALA A 168 0.40 -16.96 -12.24
CA ALA A 168 1.33 -17.59 -13.18
C ALA A 168 1.57 -16.73 -14.44
N VAL A 169 0.50 -16.07 -14.96
CA VAL A 169 0.64 -15.15 -16.10
C VAL A 169 1.42 -13.89 -15.71
N MET A 170 1.25 -13.37 -14.50
CA MET A 170 2.05 -12.23 -13.99
C MET A 170 3.55 -12.56 -14.00
N GLU A 171 3.92 -13.73 -13.50
CA GLU A 171 5.31 -14.19 -13.45
C GLU A 171 5.88 -14.42 -14.86
N ALA A 172 5.11 -15.04 -15.77
CA ALA A 172 5.49 -15.20 -17.17
C ALA A 172 5.74 -13.85 -17.87
N ILE A 173 4.91 -12.84 -17.62
CA ILE A 173 5.09 -11.48 -18.17
C ILE A 173 6.35 -10.83 -17.58
N ARG A 174 6.61 -11.00 -16.28
CA ARG A 174 7.80 -10.48 -15.61
C ARG A 174 9.08 -11.05 -16.21
N GLU A 175 9.11 -12.36 -16.50
CA GLU A 175 10.28 -13.01 -17.09
C GLU A 175 10.50 -12.55 -18.55
N ASN A 176 9.47 -12.63 -19.39
CA ASN A 176 9.55 -12.20 -20.78
C ASN A 176 8.18 -11.88 -21.38
N GLU A 177 7.88 -10.60 -21.50
CA GLU A 177 6.62 -10.08 -22.03
C GLU A 177 6.33 -10.57 -23.47
N LYS A 178 7.37 -10.62 -24.33
CA LYS A 178 7.20 -11.07 -25.73
C LYS A 178 6.89 -12.55 -25.79
N ARG A 179 7.51 -13.36 -24.92
CA ARG A 179 7.26 -14.82 -24.85
C ARG A 179 5.85 -15.10 -24.34
N ALA A 180 5.41 -14.40 -23.30
CA ALA A 180 4.05 -14.51 -22.78
C ALA A 180 3.00 -14.18 -23.86
N ALA A 181 3.22 -13.12 -24.64
CA ALA A 181 2.35 -12.77 -25.78
C ALA A 181 2.35 -13.83 -26.86
N ALA A 182 3.49 -14.44 -27.20
CA ALA A 182 3.60 -15.51 -28.18
C ALA A 182 2.87 -16.80 -27.73
N CYS A 183 2.75 -17.03 -26.42
CA CYS A 183 1.94 -18.11 -25.85
C CYS A 183 0.41 -17.81 -25.86
N GLY A 184 0.00 -16.66 -26.40
CA GLY A 184 -1.43 -16.30 -26.55
C GLY A 184 -2.02 -15.52 -25.37
N PHE A 185 -1.23 -15.11 -24.36
CA PHE A 185 -1.73 -14.30 -23.27
C PHE A 185 -1.92 -12.84 -23.67
N ASP A 186 -3.08 -12.26 -23.29
CA ASP A 186 -3.32 -10.82 -23.47
C ASP A 186 -2.58 -10.03 -22.38
N VAL A 187 -1.32 -9.67 -22.69
CA VAL A 187 -0.42 -8.97 -21.78
C VAL A 187 -1.00 -7.62 -21.34
N THR A 188 -1.64 -6.89 -22.26
CA THR A 188 -2.17 -5.55 -21.98
C THR A 188 -3.32 -5.61 -20.99
N ARG A 189 -4.27 -6.50 -21.20
CA ARG A 189 -5.40 -6.69 -20.26
C ARG A 189 -4.92 -7.20 -18.91
N THR A 190 -3.97 -8.12 -18.90
CA THR A 190 -3.41 -8.64 -17.64
C THR A 190 -2.73 -7.55 -16.84
N LYS A 191 -1.88 -6.71 -17.47
CA LYS A 191 -1.25 -5.57 -16.83
C LYS A 191 -2.28 -4.58 -16.25
N LEU A 192 -3.32 -4.26 -17.03
CA LEU A 192 -4.38 -3.35 -16.60
C LEU A 192 -5.13 -3.91 -15.38
N LEU A 193 -5.52 -5.18 -15.44
CA LEU A 193 -6.23 -5.83 -14.35
C LEU A 193 -5.41 -5.84 -13.06
N VAL A 194 -4.13 -6.21 -13.13
CA VAL A 194 -3.25 -6.22 -11.97
C VAL A 194 -3.00 -4.80 -11.44
N PHE A 195 -2.90 -3.80 -12.32
CA PHE A 195 -2.77 -2.41 -11.94
C PHE A 195 -4.00 -1.92 -11.16
N VAL A 196 -5.20 -2.25 -11.61
CA VAL A 196 -6.47 -1.93 -10.93
C VAL A 196 -6.58 -2.64 -9.58
N LEU A 197 -6.23 -3.93 -9.51
CA LEU A 197 -6.22 -4.68 -8.25
C LEU A 197 -5.22 -4.10 -7.24
N SER A 198 -4.02 -3.77 -7.69
CA SER A 198 -3.00 -3.09 -6.89
C SER A 198 -3.52 -1.74 -6.37
N ALA A 199 -4.12 -0.93 -7.24
CA ALA A 199 -4.72 0.36 -6.89
C ALA A 199 -5.85 0.21 -5.85
N ALA A 200 -6.72 -0.79 -5.99
CA ALA A 200 -7.79 -1.08 -5.04
C ALA A 200 -7.26 -1.42 -3.64
N ILE A 201 -6.21 -2.25 -3.57
CA ILE A 201 -5.57 -2.63 -2.31
C ILE A 201 -4.87 -1.42 -1.66
N CYS A 202 -4.16 -0.62 -2.46
CA CYS A 202 -3.56 0.63 -1.98
C CYS A 202 -4.62 1.65 -1.53
N GLY A 203 -5.77 1.70 -2.22
CA GLY A 203 -6.93 2.50 -1.82
C GLY A 203 -7.54 2.04 -0.50
N LEU A 204 -7.62 0.72 -0.27
CA LEU A 204 -8.06 0.17 1.02
C LEU A 204 -7.09 0.60 2.15
N ALA A 205 -5.78 0.50 1.92
CA ALA A 205 -4.78 0.98 2.89
C ALA A 205 -4.97 2.48 3.19
N GLY A 206 -5.26 3.29 2.16
CA GLY A 206 -5.58 4.70 2.32
C GLY A 206 -6.85 4.96 3.12
N SER A 207 -7.92 4.23 2.82
CA SER A 207 -9.19 4.32 3.57
C SER A 207 -9.00 4.01 5.05
N LEU A 208 -8.25 2.96 5.37
CA LEU A 208 -7.92 2.59 6.75
C LEU A 208 -7.05 3.65 7.44
N ARG A 209 -6.13 4.29 6.69
CA ARG A 209 -5.30 5.39 7.21
C ARG A 209 -6.13 6.61 7.58
N ALA A 210 -7.12 6.99 6.77
CA ALA A 210 -8.03 8.09 7.06
C ALA A 210 -8.80 7.87 8.39
N LEU A 211 -9.27 6.65 8.61
CA LEU A 211 -9.95 6.27 9.85
C LEU A 211 -9.02 6.27 11.06
N HIS A 212 -7.76 5.82 10.87
CA HIS A 212 -6.76 5.79 11.95
C HIS A 212 -6.39 7.18 12.41
N LEU A 213 -6.01 8.06 11.49
CA LEU A 213 -5.53 9.41 11.79
C LEU A 213 -6.66 10.39 12.14
N SER A 214 -7.92 10.09 11.79
CA SER A 214 -9.06 11.00 11.90
C SER A 214 -8.90 12.33 11.15
N ILE A 215 -7.89 12.37 10.24
CA ILE A 215 -7.56 13.45 9.32
C ILE A 215 -6.97 12.84 8.05
N VAL A 216 -7.19 13.46 6.91
CA VAL A 216 -6.55 13.08 5.65
C VAL A 216 -5.54 14.16 5.26
N PRO A 217 -4.23 13.96 5.56
CA PRO A 217 -3.21 14.91 5.15
C PRO A 217 -2.98 14.84 3.64
N ILE A 218 -2.69 15.99 3.02
CA ILE A 218 -2.40 16.07 1.56
C ILE A 218 -1.15 15.25 1.19
N ASP A 219 -0.21 15.10 2.13
CA ASP A 219 1.00 14.29 1.98
C ASP A 219 0.72 12.82 1.65
N SER A 220 -0.51 12.33 1.91
CA SER A 220 -0.92 10.98 1.51
C SER A 220 -0.90 10.76 0.00
N LEU A 221 -1.04 11.84 -0.79
CA LEU A 221 -0.99 11.85 -2.25
C LEU A 221 0.42 12.12 -2.80
N HIS A 222 1.37 12.53 -1.94
CA HIS A 222 2.69 12.95 -2.38
C HIS A 222 3.52 11.76 -2.87
N TYR A 223 4.26 11.91 -3.98
CA TYR A 223 5.04 10.84 -4.61
C TYR A 223 6.07 10.17 -3.68
N LEU A 224 6.51 10.86 -2.62
CA LEU A 224 7.38 10.28 -1.59
C LEU A 224 6.78 9.04 -0.92
N GLN A 225 5.44 8.96 -0.78
CA GLN A 225 4.77 7.77 -0.26
C GLN A 225 4.95 6.57 -1.21
N SER A 226 4.95 6.81 -2.54
CA SER A 226 5.31 5.76 -3.51
C SER A 226 6.76 5.32 -3.35
N GLY A 227 7.68 6.25 -3.11
CA GLY A 227 9.08 5.96 -2.80
C GLY A 227 9.24 5.11 -1.53
N GLN A 228 8.47 5.39 -0.49
CA GLN A 228 8.44 4.56 0.73
C GLN A 228 7.95 3.13 0.43
N ALA A 229 6.90 2.95 -0.39
CA ALA A 229 6.45 1.62 -0.79
C ALA A 229 7.52 0.83 -1.57
N VAL A 230 8.28 1.51 -2.45
CA VAL A 230 9.44 0.92 -3.13
C VAL A 230 10.48 0.45 -2.11
N MET A 231 10.87 1.31 -1.18
CA MET A 231 11.85 0.98 -0.14
C MET A 231 11.38 -0.20 0.73
N MET A 232 10.13 -0.20 1.20
CA MET A 232 9.54 -1.29 1.98
C MET A 232 9.56 -2.61 1.21
N SER A 233 9.21 -2.58 -0.09
CA SER A 233 9.17 -3.78 -0.93
C SER A 233 10.57 -4.34 -1.23
N ILE A 234 11.56 -3.49 -1.46
CA ILE A 234 12.95 -3.91 -1.71
C ILE A 234 13.56 -4.46 -0.41
N LEU A 235 13.43 -3.73 0.69
CA LEU A 235 13.98 -4.11 1.99
C LEU A 235 13.38 -5.44 2.49
N GLY A 236 12.09 -5.62 2.30
CA GLY A 236 11.42 -6.86 2.69
C GLY A 236 11.75 -8.03 1.77
N GLY A 237 11.91 -7.79 0.48
CA GLY A 237 12.16 -8.78 -0.57
C GLY A 237 11.09 -8.74 -1.66
N MET A 238 11.47 -8.20 -2.81
CA MET A 238 10.60 -8.11 -3.99
C MET A 238 10.12 -9.48 -4.45
N GLY A 239 8.83 -9.58 -4.80
CA GLY A 239 8.23 -10.82 -5.32
C GLY A 239 8.03 -11.91 -4.27
N THR A 240 8.28 -11.64 -3.00
CA THR A 240 7.89 -12.54 -1.90
C THR A 240 6.55 -12.11 -1.32
N PHE A 241 5.81 -13.07 -0.75
CA PHE A 241 4.46 -12.80 -0.26
C PHE A 241 4.46 -11.88 0.97
N PHE A 242 5.17 -12.25 2.01
CA PHE A 242 5.24 -11.48 3.27
C PHE A 242 6.37 -10.46 3.32
N GLY A 243 7.27 -10.47 2.32
CA GLY A 243 8.43 -9.56 2.31
C GLY A 243 8.05 -8.09 2.48
N PRO A 244 7.18 -7.52 1.65
CA PRO A 244 6.81 -6.10 1.76
C PRO A 244 6.22 -5.72 3.11
N PHE A 245 5.47 -6.63 3.74
CA PHE A 245 4.92 -6.43 5.08
C PHE A 245 6.03 -6.38 6.15
N VAL A 246 6.99 -7.30 6.06
CA VAL A 246 8.18 -7.29 6.93
C VAL A 246 9.03 -6.06 6.68
N GLY A 247 9.22 -5.66 5.41
CA GLY A 247 9.92 -4.44 5.06
C GLY A 247 9.27 -3.18 5.61
N ALA A 248 7.94 -3.10 5.57
CA ALA A 248 7.18 -2.01 6.18
C ALA A 248 7.36 -1.98 7.70
N ALA A 249 7.30 -3.14 8.36
CA ALA A 249 7.50 -3.24 9.82
C ALA A 249 8.90 -2.77 10.23
N VAL A 250 9.94 -3.24 9.53
CA VAL A 250 11.32 -2.84 9.82
C VAL A 250 11.54 -1.36 9.54
N MET A 251 11.05 -0.85 8.41
CA MET A 251 11.24 0.54 8.02
C MET A 251 10.55 1.49 9.01
N LEU A 252 9.29 1.25 9.37
CA LEU A 252 8.56 2.10 10.30
C LEU A 252 9.12 2.04 11.72
N TYR A 253 9.58 0.87 12.16
CA TYR A 253 10.26 0.74 13.45
C TYR A 253 11.59 1.52 13.48
N LEU A 254 12.38 1.43 12.41
CA LEU A 254 13.61 2.22 12.27
C LEU A 254 13.32 3.73 12.23
N GLU A 255 12.27 4.14 11.52
CA GLU A 255 11.84 5.54 11.47
C GLU A 255 11.49 6.06 12.86
N ASP A 256 10.70 5.31 13.63
CA ASP A 256 10.30 5.66 15.00
C ASP A 256 11.53 5.79 15.93
N VAL A 257 12.45 4.83 15.88
CA VAL A 257 13.67 4.87 16.68
C VAL A 257 14.58 6.02 16.27
N VAL A 258 14.83 6.22 14.97
CA VAL A 258 15.78 7.23 14.48
C VAL A 258 15.26 8.66 14.73
N THR A 259 13.95 8.90 14.63
CA THR A 259 13.34 10.21 14.88
C THR A 259 13.53 10.68 16.32
N THR A 260 13.67 9.75 17.29
CA THR A 260 13.95 10.10 18.69
C THR A 260 15.39 10.59 18.90
N PHE A 261 16.35 10.18 18.04
CA PHE A 261 17.76 10.51 18.21
C PHE A 261 18.24 11.67 17.35
N THR A 262 17.64 11.91 16.17
CA THR A 262 18.13 12.93 15.26
C THR A 262 17.02 13.59 14.43
N ARG A 263 17.20 14.92 14.18
CA ARG A 263 16.34 15.66 13.26
C ARG A 263 16.56 15.29 11.78
N HIS A 264 17.73 14.72 11.46
CA HIS A 264 18.09 14.30 10.08
C HIS A 264 17.75 12.84 9.81
N TRP A 265 16.64 12.35 10.35
CA TRP A 265 16.19 10.96 10.26
C TRP A 265 16.12 10.43 8.81
N MET A 266 15.72 11.27 7.83
CA MET A 266 15.67 10.88 6.41
C MET A 266 17.04 10.46 5.86
N ALA A 267 18.11 11.18 6.23
CA ALA A 267 19.47 10.86 5.80
C ALA A 267 19.93 9.51 6.40
N VAL A 268 19.63 9.30 7.67
CA VAL A 268 19.97 8.03 8.36
C VAL A 268 19.22 6.86 7.74
N ILE A 269 17.91 7.00 7.49
CA ILE A 269 17.12 5.96 6.82
C ILE A 269 17.66 5.69 5.42
N GLY A 270 18.04 6.71 4.66
CA GLY A 270 18.66 6.54 3.34
C GLY A 270 19.96 5.75 3.39
N LEU A 271 20.84 6.02 4.38
CA LEU A 271 22.08 5.26 4.59
C LEU A 271 21.79 3.81 4.99
N VAL A 272 20.86 3.60 5.91
CA VAL A 272 20.44 2.25 6.32
C VAL A 272 19.88 1.47 5.13
N PHE A 273 19.01 2.12 4.33
CA PHE A 273 18.45 1.51 3.12
C PHE A 273 19.55 1.12 2.12
N MET A 274 20.53 2.01 1.86
CA MET A 274 21.66 1.74 0.99
C MET A 274 22.48 0.53 1.49
N PHE A 275 22.73 0.46 2.80
CA PHE A 275 23.40 -0.69 3.41
C PHE A 275 22.61 -1.99 3.17
N PHE A 276 21.29 -1.99 3.42
CA PHE A 276 20.46 -3.18 3.21
C PHE A 276 20.45 -3.63 1.74
N VAL A 277 20.32 -2.71 0.79
CA VAL A 277 20.33 -3.03 -0.65
C VAL A 277 21.66 -3.66 -1.09
N LEU A 278 22.78 -3.18 -0.56
CA LEU A 278 24.10 -3.70 -0.90
C LEU A 278 24.37 -5.09 -0.31
N PHE A 279 23.95 -5.33 0.93
CA PHE A 279 24.26 -6.57 1.66
C PHE A 279 23.18 -7.64 1.56
N PHE A 280 21.92 -7.27 1.29
CA PHE A 280 20.77 -8.17 1.21
C PHE A 280 20.02 -8.04 -0.13
N PRO A 281 20.61 -8.48 -1.26
CA PRO A 281 20.02 -8.29 -2.59
C PRO A 281 18.68 -9.02 -2.78
N LYS A 282 18.39 -10.05 -1.96
CA LYS A 282 17.10 -10.77 -1.94
C LYS A 282 16.10 -10.19 -0.92
N GLY A 283 16.48 -9.13 -0.22
CA GLY A 283 15.73 -8.59 0.91
C GLY A 283 15.81 -9.48 2.16
N ILE A 284 15.25 -8.98 3.27
CA ILE A 284 15.29 -9.68 4.57
C ILE A 284 14.55 -11.02 4.47
N TRP A 285 13.31 -11.00 4.00
CA TRP A 285 12.46 -12.20 3.91
C TRP A 285 12.98 -13.20 2.89
N GLY A 286 13.45 -12.74 1.73
CA GLY A 286 14.06 -13.59 0.71
C GLY A 286 15.31 -14.30 1.20
N THR A 287 16.13 -13.64 2.02
CA THR A 287 17.33 -14.23 2.63
C THR A 287 16.95 -15.29 3.67
N ILE A 288 15.91 -15.06 4.48
CA ILE A 288 15.42 -16.04 5.45
C ILE A 288 14.90 -17.29 4.71
N LEU A 289 14.07 -17.11 3.67
CA LEU A 289 13.55 -18.24 2.88
C LEU A 289 14.65 -19.04 2.20
N SER A 290 15.67 -18.38 1.64
CA SER A 290 16.79 -19.11 1.00
C SER A 290 17.57 -19.96 1.98
N LYS A 291 17.76 -19.51 3.23
CA LYS A 291 18.41 -20.32 4.29
C LYS A 291 17.55 -21.49 4.77
N LEU A 292 16.22 -21.31 4.83
CA LEU A 292 15.30 -22.38 5.23
C LEU A 292 15.21 -23.47 4.16
N ASN A 293 15.17 -23.11 2.87
CA ASN A 293 15.14 -24.08 1.78
C ASN A 293 16.46 -24.85 1.65
N MET A 294 17.62 -24.21 1.87
CA MET A 294 18.91 -24.92 1.88
C MET A 294 19.02 -25.98 2.99
N ASN A 295 18.29 -25.81 4.11
CA ASN A 295 18.23 -26.79 5.17
C ASN A 295 17.29 -27.99 4.87
N GLN A 296 16.42 -27.89 3.86
CA GLN A 296 15.56 -28.99 3.41
C GLN A 296 16.26 -29.89 2.38
N ASP A 297 17.15 -29.30 1.56
CA ASP A 297 17.91 -30.04 0.52
C ASP A 297 19.11 -30.80 1.13
N THR A 298 19.45 -30.60 2.41
CA THR A 298 20.54 -31.27 3.13
C THR A 298 20.05 -32.36 4.07
N LYS A 299 18.78 -32.76 4.05
CA LYS A 299 18.20 -33.91 4.73
C LYS A 299 17.64 -34.92 3.72
#